data_1475f10711b5208d4c6f891a94dbeac6
#
_entry.id   1475f10711b5208d4c6f891a94dbeac6
#
_cell.length_a   1.000
_cell.length_b   1.000
_cell.length_c   1.000
_cell.angle_alpha   90.00
_cell.angle_beta   90.00
_cell.angle_gamma   90.00
#
_symmetry.space_group_name_H-M   'P 1'
#
loop_
_entity.id
_entity.type
_entity.pdbx_description
1 polymer ?
#
loop_
_entity_poly.entity_id
_entity_poly.type
_entity_poly.pdbx_seq_one_letter_code
_entity_poly.pdbx_strand_id
1 'polypeptide(L)'
;MIGLLVRYWTMPRKIRELKAMLLKAGFYSQPGKGSHTVWWHPALSTKLTISGRNGDDAEPYQERQVQKILRQVQDVLKKRKEGQE
;
A
#
# COMPACT_ATOMS: atom_id res chain seq x y z
N MET A 1 -18.67 15.96 11.09
CA MET A 1 -17.78 15.82 9.90
C MET A 1 -16.33 16.06 10.25
N ILE A 2 -16.03 17.19 10.86
CA ILE A 2 -14.66 17.51 11.27
C ILE A 2 -14.14 16.48 12.29
N GLY A 3 -14.99 16.04 13.20
CA GLY A 3 -14.61 15.06 14.20
C GLY A 3 -14.20 13.72 13.61
N LEU A 4 -14.79 13.33 12.49
CA LEU A 4 -14.42 12.08 11.80
C LEU A 4 -13.01 12.17 11.21
N LEU A 5 -12.65 13.32 10.64
CA LEU A 5 -11.32 13.54 10.11
C LEU A 5 -10.26 13.50 11.20
N VAL A 6 -10.54 14.15 12.33
CA VAL A 6 -9.62 14.14 13.47
C VAL A 6 -9.41 12.71 13.97
N ARG A 7 -10.50 11.95 14.08
CA ARG A 7 -10.44 10.56 14.52
C ARG A 7 -9.61 9.72 13.59
N TYR A 8 -9.74 9.96 12.30
CA TYR A 8 -8.98 9.25 11.26
C TYR A 8 -7.48 9.49 11.41
N TRP A 9 -7.09 10.73 11.73
CA TRP A 9 -5.69 11.10 11.89
C TRP A 9 -5.06 10.54 13.17
N THR A 10 -5.86 10.31 14.21
CA THR A 10 -5.35 9.86 15.51
C THR A 10 -5.24 8.35 15.64
N MET A 11 -5.71 7.61 14.63
CA MET A 11 -5.67 6.15 14.65
C MET A 11 -4.91 5.63 13.44
N PRO A 12 -3.58 5.59 13.51
CA PRO A 12 -2.79 5.08 12.39
C PRO A 12 -3.07 3.59 12.15
N ARG A 13 -2.94 3.17 10.90
CA ARG A 13 -3.07 1.77 10.55
C ARG A 13 -1.87 1.00 11.07
N LYS A 14 -2.07 -0.29 11.31
CA LYS A 14 -0.97 -1.18 11.62
C LYS A 14 -0.28 -1.61 10.33
N ILE A 15 0.99 -1.96 10.44
CA ILE A 15 1.76 -2.45 9.28
C ILE A 15 1.03 -3.61 8.60
N ARG A 16 0.45 -4.54 9.38
CA ARG A 16 -0.30 -5.66 8.80
C ARG A 16 -1.49 -5.20 7.96
N GLU A 17 -2.08 -4.06 8.30
CA GLU A 17 -3.19 -3.53 7.53
C GLU A 17 -2.75 -3.01 6.16
N LEU A 18 -1.57 -2.35 6.12
CA LEU A 18 -1.01 -1.92 4.85
C LEU A 18 -0.69 -3.12 3.95
N LYS A 19 -0.12 -4.16 4.54
CA LYS A 19 0.18 -5.40 3.81
C LYS A 19 -1.10 -6.03 3.26
N ALA A 20 -2.16 -6.07 4.07
CA ALA A 20 -3.44 -6.62 3.63
C ALA A 20 -4.02 -5.85 2.45
N MET A 21 -3.89 -4.52 2.46
CA MET A 21 -4.35 -3.69 1.35
C MET A 21 -3.61 -4.02 0.06
N LEU A 22 -2.28 -4.22 0.15
CA LEU A 22 -1.48 -4.57 -1.01
C LEU A 22 -1.82 -5.97 -1.53
N LEU A 23 -1.96 -6.94 -0.64
CA LEU A 23 -2.34 -8.31 -1.04
C LEU A 23 -3.69 -8.31 -1.74
N LYS A 24 -4.66 -7.57 -1.22
CA LYS A 24 -5.99 -7.49 -1.81
C LYS A 24 -5.94 -6.88 -3.20
N ALA A 25 -5.00 -5.99 -3.46
CA ALA A 25 -4.85 -5.36 -4.76
C ALA A 25 -4.04 -6.19 -5.75
N GLY A 26 -3.58 -7.38 -5.35
CA GLY A 26 -2.87 -8.28 -6.24
C GLY A 26 -1.36 -8.17 -6.20
N PHE A 27 -0.82 -7.53 -5.18
CA PHE A 27 0.64 -7.43 -5.02
C PHE A 27 1.22 -8.76 -4.53
N TYR A 28 2.45 -9.01 -4.93
CA TYR A 28 3.28 -10.08 -4.42
C TYR A 28 4.28 -9.50 -3.42
N SER A 29 4.80 -10.33 -2.54
CA SER A 29 5.78 -9.88 -1.56
C SER A 29 6.82 -10.94 -1.30
N GLN A 30 7.97 -10.49 -0.81
CA GLN A 30 9.01 -11.38 -0.31
C GLN A 30 9.72 -10.71 0.86
N PRO A 31 10.29 -11.52 1.78
CA PRO A 31 11.05 -10.95 2.88
C PRO A 31 12.30 -10.25 2.40
N GLY A 32 12.65 -9.14 3.07
CA GLY A 32 13.94 -8.49 2.93
C GLY A 32 14.76 -8.70 4.18
N LYS A 33 15.65 -7.77 4.49
CA LYS A 33 16.43 -7.82 5.70
C LYS A 33 15.58 -7.43 6.91
N GLY A 34 15.74 -8.17 8.02
CA GLY A 34 15.04 -7.87 9.26
C GLY A 34 13.53 -7.87 9.08
N SER A 35 12.89 -6.78 9.46
CA SER A 35 11.44 -6.63 9.34
C SER A 35 10.99 -6.07 7.99
N HIS A 36 11.92 -5.86 7.06
CA HIS A 36 11.58 -5.31 5.74
C HIS A 36 10.89 -6.36 4.87
N THR A 37 9.87 -5.92 4.10
CA THR A 37 9.24 -6.73 3.07
C THR A 37 9.21 -5.92 1.78
N VAL A 38 9.43 -6.61 0.66
CA VAL A 38 9.44 -5.98 -0.66
C VAL A 38 8.17 -6.39 -1.39
N TRP A 39 7.49 -5.41 -1.96
CA TRP A 39 6.19 -5.59 -2.61
C TRP A 39 6.24 -5.13 -4.06
N TRP A 40 5.61 -5.90 -4.94
CA TRP A 40 5.54 -5.54 -6.36
C TRP A 40 4.24 -6.02 -6.97
N HIS A 41 3.90 -5.43 -8.11
CA HIS A 41 2.70 -5.77 -8.85
C HIS A 41 3.05 -5.92 -10.33
N PRO A 42 2.47 -6.92 -11.02
CA PRO A 42 2.78 -7.14 -12.45
C PRO A 42 2.51 -5.94 -13.35
N ALA A 43 1.58 -5.07 -12.96
CA ALA A 43 1.23 -3.89 -13.75
C ALA A 43 2.20 -2.74 -13.59
N LEU A 44 3.14 -2.82 -12.65
CA LEU A 44 4.07 -1.72 -12.35
C LEU A 44 5.52 -2.18 -12.47
N SER A 45 6.40 -1.25 -12.84
CA SER A 45 7.84 -1.51 -12.85
C SER A 45 8.52 -1.17 -11.53
N THR A 46 7.85 -0.45 -10.65
CA THR A 46 8.40 -0.03 -9.37
C THR A 46 8.05 -1.02 -8.27
N LYS A 47 8.91 -1.08 -7.26
CA LYS A 47 8.68 -1.90 -6.08
C LYS A 47 8.56 -0.99 -4.86
N LEU A 48 7.94 -1.52 -3.80
CA LEU A 48 7.76 -0.81 -2.55
C LEU A 48 8.33 -1.65 -1.42
N THR A 49 9.12 -1.03 -0.55
CA THR A 49 9.63 -1.69 0.65
C THR A 49 8.87 -1.18 1.86
N ILE A 50 8.33 -2.10 2.65
CA ILE A 50 7.67 -1.77 3.92
C ILE A 50 8.55 -2.29 5.04
N SER A 51 8.94 -1.40 5.96
CA SER A 51 9.68 -1.76 7.17
C SER A 51 8.72 -1.78 8.35
N GLY A 52 9.04 -2.61 9.34
CA GLY A 52 8.25 -2.70 10.55
C GLY A 52 7.55 -4.05 10.70
N ARG A 53 7.25 -4.38 11.95
CA ARG A 53 6.57 -5.62 12.29
C ARG A 53 5.06 -5.44 12.11
N ASN A 54 4.36 -6.55 11.95
CA ASN A 54 2.92 -6.52 11.70
C ASN A 54 2.12 -5.76 12.76
N GLY A 55 2.54 -5.81 14.01
CA GLY A 55 1.85 -5.14 15.09
C GLY A 55 2.23 -3.69 15.30
N ASP A 56 3.23 -3.19 14.56
CA ASP A 56 3.68 -1.80 14.69
C ASP A 56 2.70 -0.86 14.00
N ASP A 57 2.62 0.36 14.50
CA ASP A 57 1.88 1.41 13.83
C ASP A 57 2.63 1.86 12.59
N ALA A 58 1.90 2.05 11.49
CA ALA A 58 2.50 2.56 10.28
C ALA A 58 2.83 4.04 10.44
N GLU A 59 3.97 4.45 9.87
CA GLU A 59 4.32 5.86 9.81
C GLU A 59 3.49 6.55 8.73
N PRO A 60 3.20 7.86 8.89
CA PRO A 60 2.41 8.56 7.87
C PRO A 60 2.98 8.45 6.45
N TYR A 61 4.32 8.47 6.30
CA TYR A 61 4.90 8.34 4.97
C TYR A 61 4.64 6.96 4.38
N GLN A 62 4.57 5.92 5.20
CA GLN A 62 4.28 4.56 4.74
C GLN A 62 2.84 4.47 4.22
N GLU A 63 1.89 5.07 4.94
CA GLU A 63 0.51 5.09 4.47
C GLU A 63 0.39 5.83 3.14
N ARG A 64 1.08 6.97 3.00
CA ARG A 64 1.07 7.71 1.74
C ARG A 64 1.67 6.92 0.60
N GLN A 65 2.77 6.21 0.84
CA GLN A 65 3.41 5.38 -0.19
C GLN A 65 2.48 4.27 -0.65
N VAL A 66 1.81 3.60 0.28
CA VAL A 66 0.88 2.52 -0.06
C VAL A 66 -0.29 3.07 -0.86
N GLN A 67 -0.89 4.18 -0.43
CA GLN A 67 -1.98 4.79 -1.15
C GLN A 67 -1.58 5.21 -2.56
N LYS A 68 -0.38 5.76 -2.71
CA LYS A 68 0.14 6.19 -4.01
C LYS A 68 0.32 5.00 -4.95
N ILE A 69 0.92 3.92 -4.48
CA ILE A 69 1.18 2.77 -5.34
C ILE A 69 -0.11 2.04 -5.71
N LEU A 70 -1.08 2.01 -4.79
CA LEU A 70 -2.39 1.45 -5.09
C LEU A 70 -3.10 2.24 -6.18
N ARG A 71 -3.01 3.57 -6.13
CA ARG A 71 -3.57 4.44 -7.16
C ARG A 71 -2.90 4.21 -8.51
N GLN A 72 -1.58 4.03 -8.50
CA GLN A 72 -0.84 3.75 -9.74
C GLN A 72 -1.33 2.47 -10.41
N VAL A 73 -1.58 1.42 -9.64
CA VAL A 73 -2.12 0.18 -10.18
C VAL A 73 -3.50 0.42 -10.80
N GLN A 74 -4.37 1.11 -10.09
CA GLN A 74 -5.70 1.41 -10.59
C GLN A 74 -5.64 2.19 -11.90
N ASP A 75 -4.75 3.18 -11.98
CA ASP A 75 -4.60 3.98 -13.19
C ASP A 75 -4.13 3.14 -14.38
N VAL A 76 -3.15 2.25 -14.16
CA VAL A 76 -2.65 1.39 -15.22
C VAL A 76 -3.73 0.43 -15.70
N LEU A 77 -4.44 -0.21 -14.78
CA LEU A 77 -5.50 -1.15 -15.13
C LEU A 77 -6.65 -0.47 -15.84
N LYS A 78 -7.00 0.74 -15.43
CA LYS A 78 -8.02 1.53 -16.10
C LYS A 78 -7.63 1.86 -17.53
N LYS A 79 -6.39 2.28 -17.75
CA LYS A 79 -5.89 2.60 -19.08
C LYS A 79 -5.87 1.39 -20.00
N ARG A 80 -5.49 0.21 -19.45
CA ARG A 80 -5.52 -1.03 -20.22
C ARG A 80 -6.93 -1.37 -20.67
N LYS A 81 -7.89 -1.22 -19.76
CA LYS A 81 -9.29 -1.49 -20.07
C LYS A 81 -9.80 -0.54 -21.15
N GLU A 82 -9.49 0.74 -21.05
CA GLU A 82 -9.87 1.73 -22.05
C GLU A 82 -9.23 1.45 -23.40
N GLY A 83 -7.97 0.99 -23.40
CA GLY A 83 -7.25 0.68 -24.63
C GLY A 83 -7.77 -0.54 -25.36
N GLN A 84 -8.54 -1.39 -24.70
CA GLN A 84 -9.13 -2.57 -25.33
C GLN A 84 -10.44 -2.28 -26.06
N GLU A 85 -10.97 -1.12 -25.85
CA GLU A 85 -12.19 -0.68 -26.52
C GLU A 85 -11.85 -0.02 -27.85
#